data_cf91203a389b4e1a7ac182d65ca684ff
#
_entry.id   cf91203a389b4e1a7ac182d65ca684ff
#
_cell.length_a   1.000
_cell.length_b   1.000
_cell.length_c   1.000
_cell.angle_alpha   90.00
_cell.angle_beta   90.00
_cell.angle_gamma   90.00
#
_symmetry.space_group_name_H-M   'P 1'
#
loop_
_entity.id
_entity.type
_entity.pdbx_description
1 polymer ?
#
loop_
_entity_poly.entity_id
_entity_poly.type
_entity_poly.pdbx_seq_one_letter_code
_entity_poly.pdbx_strand_id
1 'polypeptide(L)'
;MFKKILIANRGEIALRVQRACREMGIQSVVVYSEADRDAKYVKLADEAVCIGPAPSAQSYLHMPAIISAAEVTDAEAIHPGYGFLSENADFAERVEQSGFTFIGPTPESIRLMGDKVSAKQAMIKSGVPCVPGSDGALPDDPKEIIRIARSVGYPVIIKAAGGGGGRGMRVVHTEAALIHAVQTTKAEAGAAFGNPEVYMEKFLEHPRHVEIQILADQHKNAVWLGERDCSMQRRHQKIIEEAPAPGIPRRLIEKVGDRCAAACKKIGYRGAGTFEFLYENGEFYFIEMNTRVQVEHPVTELTSGVDIVQMQIRVAAGEKLPFTQRQIESRGHAIECRINAEDPVKFIPSPGRITMWHPPGGPGVRVDSHAYTNYFVPPNYDSMIGKIIVHGDTREQALARMRTALSETVVEGIQTNIPLHRELMVDAKFIEGGTDIHYLENWMAARKR
;
A
#
# COMPACT_ATOMS: atom_id res chain seq x y z
N MET A 1 -27.17 7.32 -2.61
CA MET A 1 -26.35 6.10 -2.80
C MET A 1 -26.39 5.72 -4.27
N PHE A 2 -25.27 5.25 -4.84
CA PHE A 2 -25.19 4.83 -6.25
C PHE A 2 -26.01 3.58 -6.52
N LYS A 3 -26.54 3.47 -7.75
CA LYS A 3 -27.23 2.27 -8.24
C LYS A 3 -26.27 1.32 -8.95
N LYS A 4 -25.26 1.89 -9.63
CA LYS A 4 -24.31 1.12 -10.43
C LYS A 4 -22.90 1.73 -10.36
N ILE A 5 -21.90 0.90 -10.07
CA ILE A 5 -20.47 1.28 -9.97
C ILE A 5 -19.66 0.48 -10.98
N LEU A 6 -18.81 1.16 -11.74
CA LEU A 6 -17.78 0.52 -12.55
C LEU A 6 -16.51 0.32 -11.72
N ILE A 7 -15.95 -0.88 -11.78
CA ILE A 7 -14.71 -1.25 -11.09
C ILE A 7 -13.58 -1.22 -12.12
N ALA A 8 -12.73 -0.19 -12.02
CA ALA A 8 -11.62 0.05 -12.95
C ALA A 8 -10.34 -0.63 -12.46
N ASN A 9 -10.41 -1.93 -12.21
CA ASN A 9 -9.29 -2.73 -11.76
C ASN A 9 -9.54 -4.22 -12.08
N ARG A 10 -8.58 -5.06 -11.70
CA ARG A 10 -8.58 -6.50 -11.90
C ARG A 10 -8.17 -7.24 -10.62
N GLY A 11 -8.16 -8.58 -10.71
CA GLY A 11 -7.64 -9.42 -9.64
C GLY A 11 -8.52 -9.45 -8.39
N GLU A 12 -7.91 -9.69 -7.25
CA GLU A 12 -8.62 -9.84 -5.98
C GLU A 12 -9.33 -8.54 -5.56
N ILE A 13 -8.75 -7.38 -5.90
CA ILE A 13 -9.36 -6.10 -5.52
C ILE A 13 -10.64 -5.83 -6.31
N ALA A 14 -10.71 -6.22 -7.57
CA ALA A 14 -11.96 -6.12 -8.34
C ALA A 14 -13.06 -6.97 -7.69
N LEU A 15 -12.75 -8.19 -7.27
CA LEU A 15 -13.67 -9.05 -6.54
C LEU A 15 -14.06 -8.47 -5.17
N ARG A 16 -13.08 -7.87 -4.46
CA ARG A 16 -13.33 -7.23 -3.15
C ARG A 16 -14.31 -6.06 -3.26
N VAL A 17 -14.13 -5.19 -4.24
CA VAL A 17 -15.05 -4.06 -4.49
C VAL A 17 -16.42 -4.59 -4.94
N GLN A 18 -16.45 -5.60 -5.80
CA GLN A 18 -17.67 -6.25 -6.25
C GLN A 18 -18.49 -6.82 -5.08
N ARG A 19 -17.83 -7.47 -4.11
CA ARG A 19 -18.48 -7.96 -2.87
C ARG A 19 -19.11 -6.81 -2.08
N ALA A 20 -18.39 -5.70 -1.91
CA ALA A 20 -18.93 -4.52 -1.23
C ALA A 20 -20.15 -3.96 -1.95
N CYS A 21 -20.11 -3.82 -3.26
CA CYS A 21 -21.27 -3.38 -4.07
C CYS A 21 -22.46 -4.30 -3.86
N ARG A 22 -22.27 -5.61 -3.93
CA ARG A 22 -23.35 -6.60 -3.79
C ARG A 22 -23.98 -6.55 -2.41
N GLU A 23 -23.19 -6.45 -1.33
CA GLU A 23 -23.69 -6.29 0.04
C GLU A 23 -24.48 -4.99 0.23
N MET A 24 -24.13 -3.94 -0.49
CA MET A 24 -24.81 -2.65 -0.46
C MET A 24 -26.01 -2.55 -1.42
N GLY A 25 -26.33 -3.61 -2.16
CA GLY A 25 -27.41 -3.61 -3.16
C GLY A 25 -27.08 -2.77 -4.41
N ILE A 26 -25.81 -2.58 -4.73
CA ILE A 26 -25.32 -1.80 -5.86
C ILE A 26 -24.92 -2.77 -6.99
N GLN A 27 -25.35 -2.48 -8.21
CA GLN A 27 -24.91 -3.24 -9.38
C GLN A 27 -23.45 -2.94 -9.70
N SER A 28 -22.70 -3.97 -10.09
CA SER A 28 -21.29 -3.85 -10.47
C SER A 28 -21.10 -4.03 -11.97
N VAL A 29 -20.32 -3.14 -12.56
CA VAL A 29 -19.75 -3.29 -13.89
C VAL A 29 -18.26 -3.53 -13.71
N VAL A 30 -17.73 -4.64 -14.23
CA VAL A 30 -16.29 -4.87 -14.26
C VAL A 30 -15.74 -4.65 -15.66
N VAL A 31 -14.57 -4.04 -15.74
CA VAL A 31 -13.79 -3.99 -16.97
C VAL A 31 -12.75 -5.11 -16.96
N TYR A 32 -12.40 -5.62 -18.12
CA TYR A 32 -11.39 -6.67 -18.23
C TYR A 32 -10.62 -6.58 -19.55
N SER A 33 -9.35 -6.95 -19.51
CA SER A 33 -8.57 -7.19 -20.71
C SER A 33 -8.90 -8.58 -21.26
N GLU A 34 -8.52 -8.84 -22.51
CA GLU A 34 -8.71 -10.17 -23.13
C GLU A 34 -8.09 -11.30 -22.30
N ALA A 35 -6.95 -11.04 -21.61
CA ALA A 35 -6.30 -12.03 -20.74
C ALA A 35 -7.11 -12.39 -19.49
N ASP A 36 -7.99 -11.52 -19.04
CA ASP A 36 -8.82 -11.71 -17.85
C ASP A 36 -10.25 -12.14 -18.14
N ARG A 37 -10.58 -12.48 -19.40
CA ARG A 37 -11.94 -12.84 -19.82
C ARG A 37 -12.59 -13.93 -18.94
N ASP A 38 -11.80 -14.90 -18.49
CA ASP A 38 -12.26 -16.03 -17.67
C ASP A 38 -12.11 -15.80 -16.16
N ALA A 39 -11.74 -14.59 -15.74
CA ALA A 39 -11.54 -14.27 -14.33
C ALA A 39 -12.88 -14.37 -13.55
N LYS A 40 -12.77 -14.75 -12.28
CA LYS A 40 -13.93 -14.97 -11.40
C LYS A 40 -14.81 -13.74 -11.27
N TYR A 41 -14.21 -12.54 -11.09
CA TYR A 41 -14.96 -11.30 -10.97
C TYR A 41 -15.69 -10.92 -12.25
N VAL A 42 -15.21 -11.31 -13.44
CA VAL A 42 -15.92 -11.11 -14.71
C VAL A 42 -17.19 -11.97 -14.77
N LYS A 43 -17.08 -13.24 -14.36
CA LYS A 43 -18.21 -14.18 -14.34
C LYS A 43 -19.28 -13.82 -13.31
N LEU A 44 -18.89 -13.14 -12.22
CA LEU A 44 -19.77 -12.77 -11.12
C LEU A 44 -20.36 -11.35 -11.22
N ALA A 45 -19.91 -10.55 -12.19
CA ALA A 45 -20.39 -9.19 -12.38
C ALA A 45 -21.83 -9.15 -12.91
N ASP A 46 -22.54 -8.08 -12.60
CA ASP A 46 -23.84 -7.80 -13.22
C ASP A 46 -23.65 -7.46 -14.70
N GLU A 47 -22.62 -6.67 -15.01
CA GLU A 47 -22.17 -6.37 -16.37
C GLU A 47 -20.66 -6.44 -16.46
N ALA A 48 -20.14 -6.79 -17.63
CA ALA A 48 -18.69 -6.86 -17.88
C ALA A 48 -18.37 -6.31 -19.28
N VAL A 49 -17.32 -5.48 -19.38
CA VAL A 49 -16.91 -4.85 -20.63
C VAL A 49 -15.42 -5.13 -20.88
N CYS A 50 -15.10 -5.70 -22.05
CA CYS A 50 -13.73 -5.84 -22.51
C CYS A 50 -13.19 -4.47 -22.93
N ILE A 51 -12.08 -4.07 -22.35
CA ILE A 51 -11.46 -2.75 -22.59
C ILE A 51 -10.19 -2.79 -23.44
N GLY A 52 -9.80 -3.97 -23.93
CA GLY A 52 -8.66 -4.10 -24.83
C GLY A 52 -7.86 -5.36 -24.63
N PRO A 53 -6.70 -5.46 -25.33
CA PRO A 53 -5.81 -6.62 -25.25
C PRO A 53 -5.09 -6.69 -23.90
N ALA A 54 -4.32 -7.76 -23.69
CA ALA A 54 -3.64 -8.07 -22.45
C ALA A 54 -2.72 -6.98 -21.89
N PRO A 55 -1.89 -6.27 -22.69
CA PRO A 55 -1.01 -5.23 -22.16
C PRO A 55 -1.78 -4.14 -21.40
N SER A 56 -1.33 -3.81 -20.18
CA SER A 56 -1.99 -2.83 -19.31
C SER A 56 -2.13 -1.44 -19.95
N ALA A 57 -1.14 -1.01 -20.73
CA ALA A 57 -1.18 0.27 -21.42
C ALA A 57 -2.34 0.38 -22.43
N GLN A 58 -2.81 -0.74 -22.95
CA GLN A 58 -3.90 -0.81 -23.93
C GLN A 58 -5.24 -1.22 -23.29
N SER A 59 -5.29 -1.43 -21.99
CA SER A 59 -6.46 -1.89 -21.24
C SER A 59 -6.63 -1.12 -19.92
N TYR A 60 -6.10 -1.63 -18.80
CA TYR A 60 -6.31 -1.05 -17.47
C TYR A 60 -5.71 0.34 -17.25
N LEU A 61 -4.79 0.78 -18.10
CA LEU A 61 -4.23 2.15 -18.12
C LEU A 61 -4.81 3.01 -19.25
N HIS A 62 -5.72 2.46 -20.05
CA HIS A 62 -6.31 3.19 -21.18
C HIS A 62 -7.58 3.92 -20.72
N MET A 63 -7.41 5.16 -20.28
CA MET A 63 -8.48 5.99 -19.71
C MET A 63 -9.73 6.10 -20.60
N PRO A 64 -9.62 6.37 -21.93
CA PRO A 64 -10.78 6.49 -22.79
C PRO A 64 -11.65 5.23 -22.81
N ALA A 65 -11.04 4.03 -22.84
CA ALA A 65 -11.79 2.77 -22.85
C ALA A 65 -12.57 2.54 -21.54
N ILE A 66 -11.95 2.91 -20.40
CA ILE A 66 -12.61 2.78 -19.08
C ILE A 66 -13.79 3.76 -18.97
N ILE A 67 -13.60 5.01 -19.37
CA ILE A 67 -14.67 6.03 -19.34
C ILE A 67 -15.80 5.66 -20.29
N SER A 68 -15.48 5.20 -21.50
CA SER A 68 -16.50 4.72 -22.45
C SER A 68 -17.28 3.51 -21.91
N ALA A 69 -16.61 2.59 -21.20
CA ALA A 69 -17.29 1.48 -20.53
C ALA A 69 -18.27 1.95 -19.46
N ALA A 70 -17.93 3.00 -18.69
CA ALA A 70 -18.84 3.61 -17.73
C ALA A 70 -20.06 4.26 -18.41
N GLU A 71 -19.84 4.90 -19.55
CA GLU A 71 -20.86 5.58 -20.32
C GLU A 71 -21.88 4.61 -20.93
N VAL A 72 -21.41 3.56 -21.60
CA VAL A 72 -22.31 2.58 -22.27
C VAL A 72 -23.06 1.67 -21.29
N THR A 73 -22.62 1.59 -20.04
CA THR A 73 -23.27 0.80 -18.99
C THR A 73 -24.11 1.62 -18.02
N ASP A 74 -24.18 2.93 -18.22
CA ASP A 74 -24.89 3.86 -17.32
C ASP A 74 -24.37 3.78 -15.87
N ALA A 75 -23.07 3.57 -15.67
CA ALA A 75 -22.46 3.63 -14.35
C ALA A 75 -22.51 5.06 -13.80
N GLU A 76 -22.67 5.21 -12.49
CA GLU A 76 -22.74 6.51 -11.83
C GLU A 76 -21.39 6.90 -11.18
N ALA A 77 -20.57 5.91 -10.86
CA ALA A 77 -19.28 6.10 -10.19
C ALA A 77 -18.27 5.05 -10.66
N ILE A 78 -17.00 5.39 -10.48
CA ILE A 78 -15.87 4.53 -10.82
C ILE A 78 -15.00 4.30 -9.58
N HIS A 79 -14.81 3.03 -9.20
CA HIS A 79 -13.88 2.63 -8.15
C HIS A 79 -12.56 2.17 -8.77
N PRO A 80 -11.44 2.84 -8.49
CA PRO A 80 -10.16 2.52 -9.14
C PRO A 80 -9.40 1.36 -8.49
N GLY A 81 -9.82 0.87 -7.32
CA GLY A 81 -9.07 -0.10 -6.53
C GLY A 81 -7.72 0.43 -6.06
N TYR A 82 -6.67 -0.35 -6.24
CA TYR A 82 -5.27 0.04 -6.02
C TYR A 82 -4.40 -0.28 -7.24
N GLY A 83 -3.25 0.38 -7.37
CA GLY A 83 -2.41 0.28 -8.58
C GLY A 83 -3.09 0.90 -9.80
N PHE A 84 -2.57 0.64 -10.98
CA PHE A 84 -3.08 1.19 -12.25
C PHE A 84 -3.36 2.70 -12.16
N LEU A 85 -4.62 3.11 -12.32
CA LEU A 85 -5.02 4.53 -12.35
C LEU A 85 -5.51 5.08 -11.00
N SER A 86 -5.41 4.30 -9.92
CA SER A 86 -5.96 4.68 -8.62
C SER A 86 -5.35 5.94 -8.00
N GLU A 87 -4.10 6.25 -8.33
CA GLU A 87 -3.37 7.44 -7.89
C GLU A 87 -3.02 8.38 -9.05
N ASN A 88 -3.77 8.28 -10.14
CA ASN A 88 -3.60 9.15 -11.30
C ASN A 88 -4.61 10.31 -11.22
N ALA A 89 -4.09 11.52 -10.97
CA ALA A 89 -4.92 12.72 -10.82
C ALA A 89 -5.65 13.09 -12.10
N ASP A 90 -5.02 12.91 -13.26
CA ASP A 90 -5.64 13.22 -14.56
C ASP A 90 -6.80 12.27 -14.86
N PHE A 91 -6.70 11.00 -14.45
CA PHE A 91 -7.80 10.06 -14.55
C PHE A 91 -8.98 10.47 -13.64
N ALA A 92 -8.70 10.78 -12.38
CA ALA A 92 -9.73 11.24 -11.44
C ALA A 92 -10.46 12.50 -11.98
N GLU A 93 -9.70 13.46 -12.52
CA GLU A 93 -10.25 14.68 -13.12
C GLU A 93 -11.10 14.39 -14.36
N ARG A 94 -10.64 13.53 -15.27
CA ARG A 94 -11.41 13.12 -16.46
C ARG A 94 -12.69 12.38 -16.11
N VAL A 95 -12.66 11.53 -15.10
CA VAL A 95 -13.85 10.83 -14.59
C VAL A 95 -14.91 11.85 -14.14
N GLU A 96 -14.50 12.83 -13.30
CA GLU A 96 -15.41 13.86 -12.81
C GLU A 96 -15.91 14.80 -13.91
N GLN A 97 -15.04 15.19 -14.85
CA GLN A 97 -15.42 16.01 -16.02
C GLN A 97 -16.37 15.27 -16.97
N SER A 98 -16.34 13.94 -17.00
CA SER A 98 -17.23 13.11 -17.79
C SER A 98 -18.59 12.86 -17.11
N GLY A 99 -18.81 13.43 -15.92
CA GLY A 99 -20.07 13.33 -15.18
C GLY A 99 -20.21 12.13 -14.26
N PHE A 100 -19.10 11.39 -14.04
CA PHE A 100 -19.06 10.27 -13.09
C PHE A 100 -18.43 10.68 -11.76
N THR A 101 -18.79 10.01 -10.68
CA THR A 101 -18.11 10.19 -9.40
C THR A 101 -16.86 9.29 -9.35
N PHE A 102 -15.69 9.90 -9.10
CA PHE A 102 -14.49 9.15 -8.77
C PHE A 102 -14.54 8.74 -7.29
N ILE A 103 -14.51 7.43 -7.01
CA ILE A 103 -14.51 6.91 -5.64
C ILE A 103 -13.08 6.95 -5.10
N GLY A 104 -12.73 8.06 -4.51
CA GLY A 104 -11.40 8.38 -4.02
C GLY A 104 -11.26 9.85 -3.65
N PRO A 105 -10.03 10.30 -3.39
CA PRO A 105 -9.75 11.70 -3.09
C PRO A 105 -9.93 12.59 -4.33
N THR A 106 -9.87 13.91 -4.10
CA THR A 106 -9.93 14.87 -5.22
C THR A 106 -8.66 14.80 -6.07
N PRO A 107 -8.73 15.20 -7.35
CA PRO A 107 -7.54 15.29 -8.19
C PRO A 107 -6.42 16.14 -7.57
N GLU A 108 -6.78 17.24 -6.90
CA GLU A 108 -5.82 18.12 -6.22
C GLU A 108 -5.11 17.40 -5.06
N SER A 109 -5.85 16.62 -4.27
CA SER A 109 -5.26 15.82 -3.19
C SER A 109 -4.31 14.75 -3.72
N ILE A 110 -4.65 14.11 -4.83
CA ILE A 110 -3.79 13.11 -5.48
C ILE A 110 -2.50 13.79 -5.99
N ARG A 111 -2.60 14.94 -6.65
CA ARG A 111 -1.43 15.70 -7.13
C ARG A 111 -0.54 16.16 -5.96
N LEU A 112 -1.14 16.71 -4.91
CA LEU A 112 -0.41 17.18 -3.73
C LEU A 112 0.39 16.07 -3.08
N MET A 113 -0.23 14.91 -2.87
CA MET A 113 0.39 13.78 -2.17
C MET A 113 1.29 12.94 -3.09
N GLY A 114 1.09 13.01 -4.40
CA GLY A 114 1.92 12.35 -5.40
C GLY A 114 3.27 13.03 -5.63
N ASP A 115 3.39 14.33 -5.36
CA ASP A 115 4.66 15.04 -5.38
C ASP A 115 5.34 14.98 -4.02
N LYS A 116 6.49 14.29 -3.95
CA LYS A 116 7.19 14.02 -2.68
C LYS A 116 7.59 15.27 -1.91
N VAL A 117 7.98 16.33 -2.60
CA VAL A 117 8.40 17.59 -1.97
C VAL A 117 7.19 18.32 -1.41
N SER A 118 6.16 18.48 -2.21
CA SER A 118 4.90 19.12 -1.80
C SER A 118 4.22 18.36 -0.67
N ALA A 119 4.18 17.03 -0.74
CA ALA A 119 3.65 16.18 0.32
C ALA A 119 4.40 16.37 1.64
N LYS A 120 5.74 16.30 1.61
CA LYS A 120 6.57 16.52 2.80
C LYS A 120 6.35 17.91 3.42
N GLN A 121 6.30 18.95 2.60
CA GLN A 121 6.02 20.32 3.06
C GLN A 121 4.63 20.46 3.68
N ALA A 122 3.61 19.88 3.06
CA ALA A 122 2.26 19.88 3.59
C ALA A 122 2.18 19.13 4.94
N MET A 123 2.90 18.01 5.06
CA MET A 123 2.96 17.23 6.31
C MET A 123 3.68 17.98 7.43
N ILE A 124 4.82 18.60 7.14
CA ILE A 124 5.54 19.45 8.12
C ILE A 124 4.62 20.58 8.62
N LYS A 125 3.96 21.29 7.71
CA LYS A 125 2.99 22.36 8.05
C LYS A 125 1.79 21.87 8.88
N SER A 126 1.47 20.59 8.77
CA SER A 126 0.38 19.95 9.51
C SER A 126 0.83 19.28 10.80
N GLY A 127 2.13 19.33 11.13
CA GLY A 127 2.69 18.75 12.35
C GLY A 127 2.88 17.24 12.29
N VAL A 128 2.83 16.63 11.11
CA VAL A 128 3.18 15.22 10.91
C VAL A 128 4.71 15.09 10.91
N PRO A 129 5.29 14.19 11.72
CA PRO A 129 6.73 14.06 11.81
C PRO A 129 7.33 13.53 10.50
N CYS A 130 8.35 14.22 10.00
CA CYS A 130 9.06 13.86 8.77
C CYS A 130 10.54 13.58 9.06
N VAL A 131 11.21 12.87 8.14
CA VAL A 131 12.65 12.63 8.25
C VAL A 131 13.39 13.98 8.32
N PRO A 132 14.20 14.22 9.36
CA PRO A 132 15.04 15.40 9.43
C PRO A 132 16.02 15.47 8.25
N GLY A 133 16.24 16.65 7.70
CA GLY A 133 17.10 16.81 6.53
C GLY A 133 17.42 18.26 6.21
N SER A 134 18.05 18.46 5.05
CA SER A 134 18.29 19.77 4.51
C SER A 134 16.99 20.43 4.04
N ASP A 135 16.95 21.74 4.10
CA ASP A 135 15.87 22.54 3.51
C ASP A 135 16.16 22.74 2.01
N GLY A 136 15.79 21.73 1.21
CA GLY A 136 16.10 21.70 -0.22
C GLY A 136 17.52 21.20 -0.55
N ALA A 137 18.02 21.67 -1.69
CA ALA A 137 19.36 21.30 -2.18
C ALA A 137 20.48 21.74 -1.25
N LEU A 138 21.50 20.91 -1.11
CA LEU A 138 22.68 21.26 -0.33
C LEU A 138 23.47 22.41 -1.00
N PRO A 139 23.94 23.38 -0.20
CA PRO A 139 24.78 24.45 -0.70
C PRO A 139 26.16 23.92 -1.15
N ASP A 140 26.98 24.78 -1.75
CA ASP A 140 28.33 24.42 -2.17
C ASP A 140 29.38 24.63 -1.06
N ASP A 141 29.06 25.45 -0.05
CA ASP A 141 29.98 25.71 1.06
C ASP A 141 30.12 24.48 1.98
N PRO A 142 31.33 23.88 2.11
CA PRO A 142 31.55 22.74 2.97
C PRO A 142 31.20 22.98 4.43
N LYS A 143 31.40 24.20 4.95
CA LYS A 143 31.10 24.53 6.35
C LYS A 143 29.61 24.49 6.62
N GLU A 144 28.82 24.97 5.68
CA GLU A 144 27.38 24.95 5.78
C GLU A 144 26.82 23.52 5.66
N ILE A 145 27.37 22.70 4.76
CA ILE A 145 27.04 21.28 4.63
C ILE A 145 27.31 20.54 5.96
N ILE A 146 28.45 20.77 6.57
CA ILE A 146 28.80 20.18 7.87
C ILE A 146 27.82 20.64 8.97
N ARG A 147 27.45 21.91 8.98
CA ARG A 147 26.48 22.46 9.94
C ARG A 147 25.12 21.76 9.81
N ILE A 148 24.65 21.58 8.57
CA ILE A 148 23.40 20.86 8.29
C ILE A 148 23.50 19.42 8.78
N ALA A 149 24.58 18.70 8.46
CA ALA A 149 24.74 17.31 8.87
C ALA A 149 24.77 17.15 10.40
N ARG A 150 25.43 18.07 11.11
CA ARG A 150 25.42 18.07 12.59
C ARG A 150 24.01 18.30 13.15
N SER A 151 23.20 19.15 12.52
CA SER A 151 21.83 19.40 12.95
C SER A 151 20.89 18.22 12.68
N VAL A 152 21.12 17.49 11.58
CA VAL A 152 20.38 16.27 11.24
C VAL A 152 20.77 15.09 12.12
N GLY A 153 22.06 14.99 12.46
CA GLY A 153 22.64 13.89 13.24
C GLY A 153 23.03 12.67 12.37
N TYR A 154 24.31 12.26 12.52
CA TYR A 154 24.82 11.08 11.80
C TYR A 154 24.18 9.76 12.30
N PRO A 155 24.07 8.72 11.45
CA PRO A 155 24.41 8.72 10.02
C PRO A 155 23.42 9.53 9.18
N VAL A 156 23.91 10.10 8.07
CA VAL A 156 23.10 10.83 7.10
C VAL A 156 23.16 10.15 5.73
N ILE A 157 22.15 10.37 4.90
CA ILE A 157 22.13 9.91 3.52
C ILE A 157 22.06 11.11 2.59
N ILE A 158 22.91 11.12 1.58
CA ILE A 158 22.91 12.10 0.50
C ILE A 158 22.13 11.51 -0.67
N LYS A 159 21.17 12.26 -1.21
CA LYS A 159 20.27 11.80 -2.27
C LYS A 159 20.29 12.80 -3.42
N ALA A 160 20.38 12.30 -4.66
CA ALA A 160 20.19 13.11 -5.86
C ALA A 160 18.75 13.55 -6.00
N ALA A 161 18.49 14.82 -6.32
CA ALA A 161 17.15 15.36 -6.52
C ALA A 161 16.43 14.69 -7.69
N GLY A 162 17.14 14.34 -8.76
CA GLY A 162 16.61 13.60 -9.91
C GLY A 162 16.68 12.08 -9.78
N GLY A 163 17.18 11.55 -8.66
CA GLY A 163 17.41 10.13 -8.45
C GLY A 163 16.16 9.34 -8.08
N GLY A 164 16.15 8.06 -8.44
CA GLY A 164 15.10 7.12 -8.09
C GLY A 164 15.62 5.67 -8.11
N GLY A 165 14.85 4.75 -7.51
CA GLY A 165 15.17 3.33 -7.53
C GLY A 165 16.50 2.94 -6.87
N GLY A 166 16.96 3.70 -5.87
CA GLY A 166 18.20 3.43 -5.15
C GLY A 166 19.49 3.96 -5.82
N ARG A 167 19.37 4.66 -6.93
CA ARG A 167 20.51 5.31 -7.61
C ARG A 167 20.69 6.74 -7.14
N GLY A 168 21.94 7.20 -7.08
CA GLY A 168 22.27 8.57 -6.63
C GLY A 168 22.07 8.76 -5.14
N MET A 169 22.33 7.73 -4.33
CA MET A 169 22.24 7.78 -2.87
C MET A 169 23.54 7.28 -2.23
N ARG A 170 23.97 7.95 -1.17
CA ARG A 170 25.19 7.59 -0.43
C ARG A 170 25.03 7.83 1.06
N VAL A 171 25.23 6.77 1.84
CA VAL A 171 25.19 6.85 3.30
C VAL A 171 26.54 7.34 3.84
N VAL A 172 26.49 8.22 4.82
CA VAL A 172 27.66 8.83 5.46
C VAL A 172 27.56 8.67 6.98
N HIS A 173 28.46 7.91 7.55
CA HIS A 173 28.49 7.62 8.99
C HIS A 173 29.30 8.63 9.80
N THR A 174 30.27 9.30 9.18
CA THR A 174 31.20 10.21 9.87
C THR A 174 31.35 11.51 9.11
N GLU A 175 31.66 12.59 9.87
CA GLU A 175 31.88 13.91 9.31
C GLU A 175 33.05 13.94 8.32
N ALA A 176 34.11 13.16 8.59
CA ALA A 176 35.29 13.11 7.74
C ALA A 176 35.01 12.66 6.31
N ALA A 177 34.00 11.78 6.13
CA ALA A 177 33.60 11.27 4.82
C ALA A 177 32.57 12.17 4.09
N LEU A 178 32.00 13.16 4.79
CA LEU A 178 30.80 13.88 4.32
C LEU A 178 31.05 14.65 3.01
N ILE A 179 32.04 15.51 2.98
CA ILE A 179 32.28 16.41 1.84
C ILE A 179 32.61 15.61 0.57
N HIS A 180 33.44 14.58 0.71
CA HIS A 180 33.77 13.69 -0.40
C HIS A 180 32.49 12.96 -0.93
N ALA A 181 31.66 12.47 -0.02
CA ALA A 181 30.40 11.82 -0.38
C ALA A 181 29.45 12.77 -1.12
N VAL A 182 29.30 14.01 -0.67
CA VAL A 182 28.47 15.02 -1.33
C VAL A 182 29.00 15.33 -2.74
N GLN A 183 30.30 15.56 -2.88
CA GLN A 183 30.92 15.84 -4.19
C GLN A 183 30.75 14.69 -5.18
N THR A 184 31.00 13.46 -4.71
CA THR A 184 30.83 12.26 -5.53
C THR A 184 29.38 12.09 -5.97
N THR A 185 28.42 12.25 -5.04
CA THR A 185 26.98 12.12 -5.38
C THR A 185 26.51 13.22 -6.34
N LYS A 186 26.99 14.47 -6.19
CA LYS A 186 26.72 15.56 -7.13
C LYS A 186 27.22 15.22 -8.54
N ALA A 187 28.44 14.70 -8.66
CA ALA A 187 29.02 14.31 -9.95
C ALA A 187 28.25 13.17 -10.61
N GLU A 188 27.94 12.14 -9.84
CA GLU A 188 27.11 11.00 -10.31
C GLU A 188 25.70 11.45 -10.74
N ALA A 189 25.07 12.35 -9.98
CA ALA A 189 23.76 12.90 -10.26
C ALA A 189 23.75 13.73 -11.56
N GLY A 190 24.74 14.58 -11.74
CA GLY A 190 24.93 15.38 -12.96
C GLY A 190 25.10 14.49 -14.20
N ALA A 191 25.92 13.45 -14.09
CA ALA A 191 26.17 12.52 -15.20
C ALA A 191 24.95 11.63 -15.53
N ALA A 192 24.26 11.13 -14.50
CA ALA A 192 23.17 10.16 -14.68
C ALA A 192 21.80 10.81 -14.95
N PHE A 193 21.53 11.98 -14.37
CA PHE A 193 20.20 12.61 -14.38
C PHE A 193 20.19 14.02 -15.00
N GLY A 194 21.36 14.55 -15.37
CA GLY A 194 21.49 15.93 -15.90
C GLY A 194 21.23 17.03 -14.85
N ASN A 195 21.02 16.66 -13.60
CA ASN A 195 20.83 17.57 -12.47
C ASN A 195 21.78 17.18 -11.32
N PRO A 196 22.78 18.03 -10.98
CA PRO A 196 23.74 17.75 -9.92
C PRO A 196 23.21 18.05 -8.51
N GLU A 197 21.98 18.55 -8.38
CA GLU A 197 21.44 18.88 -7.06
C GLU A 197 21.27 17.63 -6.20
N VAL A 198 21.73 17.75 -4.95
CA VAL A 198 21.59 16.72 -3.94
C VAL A 198 21.04 17.33 -2.65
N TYR A 199 20.33 16.54 -1.88
CA TYR A 199 19.84 16.89 -0.56
C TYR A 199 20.28 15.86 0.48
N MET A 200 20.17 16.20 1.76
CA MET A 200 20.58 15.35 2.86
C MET A 200 19.39 14.99 3.73
N GLU A 201 19.34 13.75 4.20
CA GLU A 201 18.37 13.30 5.19
C GLU A 201 19.06 12.44 6.26
N LYS A 202 18.43 12.33 7.44
CA LYS A 202 18.83 11.33 8.44
C LYS A 202 18.73 9.94 7.84
N PHE A 203 19.77 9.14 8.01
CA PHE A 203 19.72 7.72 7.62
C PHE A 203 19.20 6.88 8.77
N LEU A 204 18.23 6.02 8.49
CA LEU A 204 17.68 5.07 9.44
C LEU A 204 18.27 3.69 9.14
N GLU A 205 18.90 3.08 10.17
CA GLU A 205 19.66 1.84 9.99
C GLU A 205 18.79 0.59 10.11
N HIS A 206 17.84 0.60 11.03
CA HIS A 206 16.97 -0.53 11.35
C HIS A 206 15.49 -0.11 11.46
N PRO A 207 14.94 0.62 10.48
CA PRO A 207 13.58 1.10 10.58
C PRO A 207 12.57 -0.02 10.36
N ARG A 208 11.41 0.14 10.99
CA ARG A 208 10.21 -0.62 10.67
C ARG A 208 9.32 0.21 9.76
N HIS A 209 8.60 -0.46 8.87
CA HIS A 209 7.56 0.16 8.06
C HIS A 209 6.24 0.07 8.81
N VAL A 210 5.79 1.19 9.34
CA VAL A 210 4.53 1.31 10.07
C VAL A 210 3.67 2.36 9.40
N GLU A 211 2.40 2.05 9.20
CA GLU A 211 1.49 2.91 8.45
C GLU A 211 0.19 3.14 9.19
N ILE A 212 -0.44 4.32 8.99
CA ILE A 212 -1.68 4.72 9.63
C ILE A 212 -2.81 4.78 8.60
N GLN A 213 -3.86 4.00 8.82
CA GLN A 213 -5.07 4.01 8.00
C GLN A 213 -5.96 5.18 8.34
N ILE A 214 -6.31 6.00 7.33
CA ILE A 214 -7.25 7.13 7.46
C ILE A 214 -8.52 6.86 6.68
N LEU A 215 -9.64 7.34 7.23
CA LEU A 215 -10.88 7.62 6.51
C LEU A 215 -11.28 9.07 6.73
N ALA A 216 -11.64 9.75 5.66
CA ALA A 216 -12.11 11.13 5.70
C ALA A 216 -13.33 11.31 4.78
N ASP A 217 -14.26 12.20 5.17
CA ASP A 217 -15.44 12.52 4.39
C ASP A 217 -15.41 13.95 3.80
N GLN A 218 -16.41 14.27 3.01
CA GLN A 218 -16.55 15.60 2.39
C GLN A 218 -17.03 16.68 3.37
N HIS A 219 -17.34 16.31 4.62
CA HIS A 219 -17.87 17.18 5.68
C HIS A 219 -16.81 17.56 6.72
N LYS A 220 -15.53 17.43 6.37
CA LYS A 220 -14.36 17.73 7.23
C LYS A 220 -14.22 16.80 8.44
N ASN A 221 -14.82 15.60 8.40
CA ASN A 221 -14.54 14.57 9.39
C ASN A 221 -13.39 13.69 8.87
N ALA A 222 -12.46 13.36 9.75
CA ALA A 222 -11.39 12.42 9.49
C ALA A 222 -11.08 11.64 10.75
N VAL A 223 -10.88 10.34 10.59
CA VAL A 223 -10.52 9.40 11.65
C VAL A 223 -9.37 8.51 11.21
N TRP A 224 -8.62 7.99 12.16
CA TRP A 224 -7.65 6.93 11.91
C TRP A 224 -8.15 5.62 12.52
N LEU A 225 -7.94 4.50 11.81
CA LEU A 225 -8.50 3.19 12.15
C LEU A 225 -7.49 2.24 12.82
N GLY A 226 -6.30 2.71 13.07
CA GLY A 226 -5.19 1.93 13.59
C GLY A 226 -3.99 1.95 12.65
N GLU A 227 -2.96 1.26 13.10
CA GLU A 227 -1.71 1.10 12.38
C GLU A 227 -1.56 -0.33 11.86
N ARG A 228 -0.68 -0.46 10.84
CA ARG A 228 -0.20 -1.74 10.32
C ARG A 228 1.33 -1.75 10.34
N ASP A 229 1.90 -2.90 10.67
CA ASP A 229 3.31 -3.17 10.44
C ASP A 229 3.48 -3.92 9.12
N CYS A 230 4.25 -3.36 8.22
CA CYS A 230 4.52 -3.89 6.90
C CYS A 230 6.03 -4.10 6.67
N SER A 231 6.79 -4.34 7.73
CA SER A 231 8.24 -4.48 7.69
C SER A 231 8.71 -5.76 7.03
N MET A 232 7.87 -6.81 6.99
CA MET A 232 8.20 -8.06 6.31
C MET A 232 8.06 -7.88 4.81
N GLN A 233 9.14 -7.44 4.18
CA GLN A 233 9.18 -7.07 2.77
C GLN A 233 10.50 -7.49 2.11
N ARG A 234 10.49 -7.61 0.79
CA ARG A 234 11.66 -7.84 -0.02
C ARG A 234 11.67 -6.84 -1.17
N ARG A 235 12.79 -6.10 -1.31
CA ARG A 235 12.93 -5.05 -2.35
C ARG A 235 11.73 -4.10 -2.39
N HIS A 236 11.29 -3.66 -1.21
CA HIS A 236 10.12 -2.80 -0.99
C HIS A 236 8.77 -3.42 -1.36
N GLN A 237 8.71 -4.73 -1.63
CA GLN A 237 7.47 -5.47 -1.81
C GLN A 237 7.08 -6.14 -0.49
N LYS A 238 5.99 -5.69 0.09
CA LYS A 238 5.40 -6.25 1.31
C LYS A 238 4.92 -7.68 1.02
N ILE A 239 5.15 -8.61 1.95
CA ILE A 239 4.69 -10.01 1.83
C ILE A 239 3.86 -10.47 3.01
N ILE A 240 4.09 -9.90 4.20
CA ILE A 240 3.30 -10.13 5.41
C ILE A 240 3.03 -8.78 6.05
N GLU A 241 1.79 -8.56 6.42
CA GLU A 241 1.34 -7.37 7.15
C GLU A 241 0.58 -7.78 8.40
N GLU A 242 0.67 -6.99 9.45
CA GLU A 242 -0.06 -7.23 10.69
C GLU A 242 -0.58 -5.95 11.34
N ALA A 243 -1.66 -6.07 12.08
CA ALA A 243 -2.24 -5.01 12.88
C ALA A 243 -2.73 -5.57 14.25
N PRO A 244 -2.47 -4.84 15.34
CA PRO A 244 -1.60 -3.68 15.49
C PRO A 244 -0.10 -4.02 15.34
N ALA A 245 0.75 -2.97 15.22
CA ALA A 245 2.20 -3.15 15.14
C ALA A 245 2.77 -3.64 16.47
N PRO A 246 3.48 -4.78 16.50
CA PRO A 246 4.00 -5.33 17.75
C PRO A 246 4.97 -4.40 18.47
N GLY A 247 4.85 -4.28 19.79
CA GLY A 247 5.83 -3.61 20.65
C GLY A 247 5.91 -2.09 20.54
N ILE A 248 5.03 -1.43 19.78
CA ILE A 248 4.96 0.03 19.74
C ILE A 248 3.96 0.54 20.79
N PRO A 249 4.39 1.46 21.70
CA PRO A 249 3.50 1.99 22.71
C PRO A 249 2.27 2.67 22.11
N ARG A 250 1.08 2.31 22.58
CA ARG A 250 -0.20 2.82 22.07
C ARG A 250 -0.27 4.35 22.02
N ARG A 251 0.24 5.04 23.03
CA ARG A 251 0.31 6.50 23.10
C ARG A 251 1.02 7.15 21.90
N LEU A 252 2.03 6.47 21.33
CA LEU A 252 2.75 6.97 20.16
C LEU A 252 1.91 6.84 18.90
N ILE A 253 1.18 5.73 18.77
CA ILE A 253 0.24 5.49 17.67
C ILE A 253 -0.90 6.52 17.72
N GLU A 254 -1.51 6.73 18.88
CA GLU A 254 -2.56 7.73 19.06
C GLU A 254 -2.08 9.12 18.67
N LYS A 255 -0.90 9.53 19.14
CA LYS A 255 -0.31 10.82 18.83
C LYS A 255 -0.09 11.03 17.33
N VAL A 256 0.46 10.02 16.62
CA VAL A 256 0.71 10.13 15.18
C VAL A 256 -0.60 10.00 14.39
N GLY A 257 -1.52 9.13 14.81
CA GLY A 257 -2.83 8.98 14.20
C GLY A 257 -3.65 10.25 14.23
N ASP A 258 -3.72 10.91 15.40
CA ASP A 258 -4.42 12.19 15.54
C ASP A 258 -3.83 13.30 14.65
N ARG A 259 -2.51 13.33 14.49
CA ARG A 259 -1.84 14.27 13.57
C ARG A 259 -2.17 13.96 12.11
N CYS A 260 -2.24 12.69 11.71
CA CYS A 260 -2.63 12.28 10.37
C CYS A 260 -4.09 12.69 10.08
N ALA A 261 -5.01 12.43 11.00
CA ALA A 261 -6.40 12.84 10.87
C ALA A 261 -6.54 14.37 10.77
N ALA A 262 -5.82 15.12 11.60
CA ALA A 262 -5.79 16.60 11.54
C ALA A 262 -5.22 17.10 10.21
N ALA A 263 -4.17 16.47 9.68
CA ALA A 263 -3.60 16.79 8.37
C ALA A 263 -4.63 16.59 7.26
N CYS A 264 -5.37 15.48 7.26
CA CYS A 264 -6.43 15.22 6.29
C CYS A 264 -7.51 16.30 6.31
N LYS A 265 -7.95 16.74 7.50
CA LYS A 265 -8.92 17.84 7.63
C LYS A 265 -8.38 19.14 7.04
N LYS A 266 -7.10 19.43 7.25
CA LYS A 266 -6.45 20.66 6.80
C LYS A 266 -6.30 20.72 5.28
N ILE A 267 -5.95 19.61 4.64
CA ILE A 267 -5.80 19.53 3.17
C ILE A 267 -7.11 19.24 2.44
N GLY A 268 -8.23 19.04 3.15
CA GLY A 268 -9.51 18.72 2.53
C GLY A 268 -9.57 17.32 1.92
N TYR A 269 -8.84 16.36 2.48
CA TYR A 269 -8.81 14.98 2.01
C TYR A 269 -10.16 14.29 2.19
N ARG A 270 -10.55 13.45 1.22
CA ARG A 270 -11.74 12.58 1.29
C ARG A 270 -11.39 11.16 0.83
N GLY A 271 -12.11 10.16 1.34
CA GLY A 271 -11.92 8.74 1.02
C GLY A 271 -10.94 8.05 1.97
N ALA A 272 -10.51 6.87 1.55
CA ALA A 272 -9.48 6.12 2.25
C ALA A 272 -8.09 6.61 1.86
N GLY A 273 -7.19 6.65 2.83
CA GLY A 273 -5.79 6.98 2.61
C GLY A 273 -4.92 6.34 3.68
N THR A 274 -3.65 6.21 3.39
CA THR A 274 -2.68 5.62 4.31
C THR A 274 -1.44 6.47 4.36
N PHE A 275 -1.05 6.88 5.56
CA PHE A 275 0.23 7.54 5.82
C PHE A 275 1.28 6.48 6.12
N GLU A 276 2.30 6.38 5.31
CA GLU A 276 3.42 5.47 5.52
C GLU A 276 4.56 6.16 6.27
N PHE A 277 5.11 5.45 7.27
CA PHE A 277 6.19 5.92 8.12
C PHE A 277 7.32 4.89 8.20
N LEU A 278 8.54 5.39 8.35
CA LEU A 278 9.61 4.63 8.96
C LEU A 278 9.58 4.89 10.47
N TYR A 279 9.64 3.82 11.25
CA TYR A 279 9.68 3.89 12.71
C TYR A 279 11.00 3.32 13.22
N GLU A 280 11.73 4.12 13.99
CA GLU A 280 12.98 3.72 14.61
C GLU A 280 13.17 4.46 15.93
N ASN A 281 13.62 3.75 16.95
CA ASN A 281 13.96 4.33 18.28
C ASN A 281 12.84 5.20 18.90
N GLY A 282 11.59 4.80 18.74
CA GLY A 282 10.44 5.51 19.32
C GLY A 282 9.93 6.70 18.50
N GLU A 283 10.49 6.95 17.34
CA GLU A 283 10.14 8.06 16.47
C GLU A 283 9.54 7.59 15.14
N PHE A 284 8.55 8.34 14.65
CA PHE A 284 7.93 8.13 13.34
C PHE A 284 8.47 9.16 12.36
N TYR A 285 8.73 8.72 11.12
CA TYR A 285 9.20 9.58 10.04
C TYR A 285 8.38 9.33 8.79
N PHE A 286 7.58 10.32 8.41
CA PHE A 286 6.72 10.25 7.22
C PHE A 286 7.52 10.00 5.94
N ILE A 287 7.07 9.04 5.14
CA ILE A 287 7.63 8.72 3.82
C ILE A 287 6.72 9.26 2.72
N GLU A 288 5.48 8.79 2.72
CA GLU A 288 4.50 9.10 1.68
C GLU A 288 3.06 8.84 2.17
N MET A 289 2.10 9.35 1.42
CA MET A 289 0.69 9.02 1.61
C MET A 289 0.16 8.32 0.36
N ASN A 290 -0.39 7.13 0.55
CA ASN A 290 -1.14 6.45 -0.50
C ASN A 290 -2.59 6.95 -0.49
N THR A 291 -3.01 7.54 -1.62
CA THR A 291 -4.32 8.19 -1.78
C THR A 291 -5.38 7.23 -2.31
N ARG A 292 -5.40 6.01 -1.80
CA ARG A 292 -6.23 4.88 -2.23
C ARG A 292 -6.39 3.85 -1.12
N VAL A 293 -7.23 2.86 -1.34
CA VAL A 293 -7.20 1.63 -0.54
C VAL A 293 -5.90 0.87 -0.82
N GLN A 294 -5.34 0.22 0.20
CA GLN A 294 -4.14 -0.60 0.06
C GLN A 294 -4.47 -2.09 0.06
N VAL A 295 -3.51 -2.91 -0.42
CA VAL A 295 -3.62 -4.37 -0.44
C VAL A 295 -3.95 -4.91 0.96
N GLU A 296 -3.27 -4.38 1.97
CA GLU A 296 -3.28 -4.80 3.37
C GLU A 296 -4.43 -4.22 4.21
N HIS A 297 -5.41 -3.55 3.60
CA HIS A 297 -6.57 -3.03 4.33
C HIS A 297 -7.33 -4.09 5.16
N PRO A 298 -7.36 -5.39 4.78
CA PRO A 298 -8.09 -6.39 5.54
C PRO A 298 -7.66 -6.55 6.99
N VAL A 299 -6.37 -6.39 7.33
CA VAL A 299 -5.94 -6.51 8.74
C VAL A 299 -6.51 -5.38 9.60
N THR A 300 -6.65 -4.18 9.04
CA THR A 300 -7.33 -3.06 9.71
C THR A 300 -8.83 -3.28 9.82
N GLU A 301 -9.46 -3.81 8.78
CA GLU A 301 -10.89 -4.14 8.83
C GLU A 301 -11.21 -5.15 9.94
N LEU A 302 -10.39 -6.20 10.09
CA LEU A 302 -10.60 -7.23 11.10
C LEU A 302 -10.35 -6.73 12.54
N THR A 303 -9.43 -5.79 12.74
CA THR A 303 -9.17 -5.24 14.08
C THR A 303 -10.09 -4.08 14.45
N SER A 304 -10.54 -3.28 13.48
CA SER A 304 -11.40 -2.11 13.73
C SER A 304 -12.90 -2.41 13.59
N GLY A 305 -13.26 -3.46 12.86
CA GLY A 305 -14.65 -3.76 12.51
C GLY A 305 -15.24 -2.83 11.45
N VAL A 306 -14.41 -2.01 10.78
CA VAL A 306 -14.85 -1.06 9.75
C VAL A 306 -14.56 -1.63 8.35
N ASP A 307 -15.58 -1.76 7.51
CA ASP A 307 -15.41 -2.10 6.09
C ASP A 307 -14.95 -0.86 5.32
N ILE A 308 -13.66 -0.81 5.01
CA ILE A 308 -13.02 0.36 4.38
C ILE A 308 -13.56 0.58 2.97
N VAL A 309 -13.81 -0.48 2.20
CA VAL A 309 -14.29 -0.35 0.83
C VAL A 309 -15.74 0.16 0.80
N GLN A 310 -16.60 -0.33 1.69
CA GLN A 310 -17.95 0.22 1.82
C GLN A 310 -17.91 1.69 2.25
N MET A 311 -17.00 2.07 3.16
CA MET A 311 -16.85 3.46 3.57
C MET A 311 -16.37 4.36 2.42
N GLN A 312 -15.46 3.88 1.55
CA GLN A 312 -15.09 4.62 0.33
C GLN A 312 -16.31 4.94 -0.53
N ILE A 313 -17.17 3.95 -0.75
CA ILE A 313 -18.40 4.10 -1.55
C ILE A 313 -19.37 5.10 -0.88
N ARG A 314 -19.62 4.96 0.41
CA ARG A 314 -20.50 5.86 1.19
C ARG A 314 -20.01 7.30 1.17
N VAL A 315 -18.73 7.52 1.42
CA VAL A 315 -18.12 8.86 1.40
C VAL A 315 -18.24 9.47 0.00
N ALA A 316 -17.95 8.69 -1.05
CA ALA A 316 -18.09 9.17 -2.43
C ALA A 316 -19.54 9.52 -2.79
N ALA A 317 -20.52 8.85 -2.19
CA ALA A 317 -21.94 9.15 -2.32
C ALA A 317 -22.39 10.39 -1.50
N GLY A 318 -21.46 11.04 -0.78
CA GLY A 318 -21.72 12.26 0.01
C GLY A 318 -22.13 12.02 1.46
N GLU A 319 -22.10 10.78 1.94
CA GLU A 319 -22.43 10.47 3.34
C GLU A 319 -21.31 10.95 4.29
N LYS A 320 -21.73 11.32 5.50
CA LYS A 320 -20.79 11.55 6.62
C LYS A 320 -20.31 10.21 7.16
N LEU A 321 -19.10 10.20 7.73
CA LEU A 321 -18.63 9.06 8.51
C LEU A 321 -19.62 8.76 9.63
N PRO A 322 -20.06 7.48 9.78
CA PRO A 322 -21.09 7.11 10.77
C PRO A 322 -20.56 7.00 12.20
N PHE A 323 -19.28 7.26 12.41
CA PHE A 323 -18.58 7.15 13.70
C PHE A 323 -17.59 8.28 13.90
N THR A 324 -17.27 8.55 15.15
CA THR A 324 -16.22 9.45 15.59
C THR A 324 -14.97 8.66 16.00
N GLN A 325 -13.83 9.34 16.18
CA GLN A 325 -12.59 8.70 16.62
C GLN A 325 -12.75 7.92 17.94
N ARG A 326 -13.57 8.40 18.88
CA ARG A 326 -13.80 7.76 20.18
C ARG A 326 -14.55 6.43 20.09
N GLN A 327 -15.25 6.18 18.99
CA GLN A 327 -16.01 4.95 18.76
C GLN A 327 -15.21 3.87 18.04
N ILE A 328 -14.00 4.21 17.62
CA ILE A 328 -13.11 3.27 16.93
C ILE A 328 -12.26 2.57 17.98
N GLU A 329 -12.44 1.26 18.08
CA GLU A 329 -11.70 0.39 18.97
C GLU A 329 -10.89 -0.62 18.14
N SER A 330 -9.63 -0.83 18.51
CA SER A 330 -8.84 -1.92 17.96
C SER A 330 -8.99 -3.17 18.83
N ARG A 331 -9.42 -4.28 18.24
CA ARG A 331 -9.67 -5.53 18.94
C ARG A 331 -8.86 -6.68 18.34
N GLY A 332 -8.16 -7.38 19.19
CA GLY A 332 -7.37 -8.53 18.79
C GLY A 332 -6.16 -8.19 17.93
N HIS A 333 -5.76 -9.15 17.12
CA HIS A 333 -4.61 -9.06 16.22
C HIS A 333 -4.91 -9.75 14.90
N ALA A 334 -4.56 -9.13 13.79
CA ALA A 334 -4.73 -9.69 12.45
C ALA A 334 -3.39 -9.78 11.72
N ILE A 335 -3.22 -10.84 10.95
CA ILE A 335 -2.04 -11.07 10.10
C ILE A 335 -2.52 -11.39 8.69
N GLU A 336 -1.90 -10.79 7.69
CA GLU A 336 -2.11 -11.06 6.28
C GLU A 336 -0.85 -11.65 5.66
N CYS A 337 -1.00 -12.70 4.87
CA CYS A 337 0.04 -13.22 3.98
C CYS A 337 -0.41 -13.04 2.55
N ARG A 338 0.39 -12.33 1.74
CA ARG A 338 0.16 -12.23 0.29
C ARG A 338 0.56 -13.53 -0.40
N ILE A 339 -0.35 -14.11 -1.15
CA ILE A 339 -0.10 -15.33 -1.90
C ILE A 339 0.22 -14.96 -3.34
N ASN A 340 1.49 -15.15 -3.71
CA ASN A 340 2.02 -14.82 -5.02
C ASN A 340 2.30 -16.09 -5.83
N ALA A 341 1.93 -16.06 -7.11
CA ALA A 341 2.29 -17.09 -8.08
C ALA A 341 3.76 -16.90 -8.51
N GLU A 342 4.69 -17.38 -7.69
CA GLU A 342 6.12 -17.21 -7.90
C GLU A 342 6.92 -18.29 -7.17
N ASP A 343 8.15 -18.52 -7.64
CA ASP A 343 9.11 -19.37 -6.96
C ASP A 343 9.39 -18.85 -5.54
N PRO A 344 9.25 -19.67 -4.48
CA PRO A 344 9.37 -19.22 -3.09
C PRO A 344 10.79 -18.80 -2.68
N VAL A 345 11.81 -19.17 -3.47
CA VAL A 345 13.22 -18.87 -3.18
C VAL A 345 13.77 -17.78 -4.10
N LYS A 346 13.51 -17.89 -5.40
CA LYS A 346 14.03 -16.96 -6.41
C LYS A 346 13.10 -15.79 -6.70
N PHE A 347 11.82 -15.90 -6.33
CA PHE A 347 10.76 -14.92 -6.60
C PHE A 347 10.51 -14.66 -8.09
N ILE A 348 10.81 -15.66 -8.93
CA ILE A 348 10.49 -15.61 -10.35
C ILE A 348 8.99 -15.87 -10.50
N PRO A 349 8.25 -15.06 -11.26
CA PRO A 349 6.84 -15.30 -11.52
C PRO A 349 6.58 -16.70 -12.10
N SER A 350 5.51 -17.33 -11.67
CA SER A 350 5.07 -18.66 -12.10
C SER A 350 3.65 -18.59 -12.65
N PRO A 351 3.44 -17.96 -13.82
CA PRO A 351 2.13 -17.96 -14.46
C PRO A 351 1.77 -19.37 -14.92
N GLY A 352 0.47 -19.61 -15.13
CA GLY A 352 0.02 -20.91 -15.61
C GLY A 352 -1.33 -21.31 -15.05
N ARG A 353 -1.72 -22.54 -15.32
CA ARG A 353 -3.01 -23.07 -14.90
C ARG A 353 -2.94 -23.64 -13.49
N ILE A 354 -3.80 -23.14 -12.61
CA ILE A 354 -4.02 -23.72 -11.29
C ILE A 354 -4.86 -24.99 -11.49
N THR A 355 -4.27 -26.15 -11.20
CA THR A 355 -4.98 -27.43 -11.33
C THR A 355 -5.79 -27.77 -10.10
N MET A 356 -5.39 -27.27 -8.93
CA MET A 356 -6.14 -27.34 -7.68
C MET A 356 -6.00 -26.03 -6.90
N TRP A 357 -7.12 -25.55 -6.41
CA TRP A 357 -7.21 -24.44 -5.47
C TRP A 357 -8.08 -24.85 -4.30
N HIS A 358 -7.47 -25.00 -3.12
CA HIS A 358 -8.18 -25.29 -1.88
C HIS A 358 -7.81 -24.22 -0.85
N PRO A 359 -8.70 -23.22 -0.64
CA PRO A 359 -8.47 -22.17 0.36
C PRO A 359 -8.69 -22.69 1.77
N PRO A 360 -8.02 -22.11 2.80
CA PRO A 360 -8.24 -22.46 4.20
C PRO A 360 -9.58 -21.93 4.68
N GLY A 361 -10.02 -22.47 5.83
CA GLY A 361 -11.25 -22.05 6.51
C GLY A 361 -11.11 -22.02 8.02
N GLY A 362 -12.26 -21.93 8.70
CA GLY A 362 -12.35 -21.93 10.16
C GLY A 362 -12.50 -20.55 10.78
N PRO A 363 -12.66 -20.50 12.13
CA PRO A 363 -12.88 -19.25 12.86
C PRO A 363 -11.74 -18.24 12.67
N GLY A 364 -12.09 -16.99 12.32
CA GLY A 364 -11.12 -15.92 12.16
C GLY A 364 -10.19 -16.08 10.94
N VAL A 365 -10.59 -16.85 9.93
CA VAL A 365 -9.88 -16.99 8.66
C VAL A 365 -10.67 -16.32 7.56
N ARG A 366 -10.01 -15.42 6.82
CA ARG A 366 -10.54 -14.72 5.63
C ARG A 366 -9.59 -14.95 4.45
N VAL A 367 -10.17 -15.17 3.28
CA VAL A 367 -9.41 -15.30 2.04
C VAL A 367 -9.95 -14.31 1.01
N ASP A 368 -9.12 -13.38 0.59
CA ASP A 368 -9.40 -12.46 -0.50
C ASP A 368 -8.63 -12.94 -1.74
N SER A 369 -9.31 -13.62 -2.65
CA SER A 369 -8.68 -14.20 -3.83
C SER A 369 -9.68 -14.31 -4.98
N HIS A 370 -9.20 -14.08 -6.19
CA HIS A 370 -9.90 -14.34 -7.44
C HIS A 370 -9.55 -15.70 -8.04
N ALA A 371 -8.61 -16.44 -7.42
CA ALA A 371 -8.20 -17.77 -7.89
C ALA A 371 -9.30 -18.82 -7.70
N TYR A 372 -9.29 -19.82 -8.58
CA TYR A 372 -10.15 -21.00 -8.51
C TYR A 372 -9.48 -22.16 -9.28
N THR A 373 -9.93 -23.38 -9.06
CA THR A 373 -9.45 -24.55 -9.81
C THR A 373 -9.72 -24.38 -11.31
N ASN A 374 -8.70 -24.60 -12.13
CA ASN A 374 -8.66 -24.35 -13.58
C ASN A 374 -8.50 -22.88 -14.01
N TYR A 375 -8.34 -21.93 -13.06
CA TYR A 375 -7.96 -20.56 -13.41
C TYR A 375 -6.56 -20.50 -14.01
N PHE A 376 -6.41 -19.73 -15.08
CA PHE A 376 -5.11 -19.45 -15.69
C PHE A 376 -4.57 -18.12 -15.18
N VAL A 377 -3.45 -18.16 -14.47
CA VAL A 377 -2.76 -16.95 -13.99
C VAL A 377 -2.00 -16.32 -15.16
N PRO A 378 -2.42 -15.15 -15.65
CA PRO A 378 -1.78 -14.52 -16.81
C PRO A 378 -0.39 -13.96 -16.43
N PRO A 379 0.57 -14.00 -17.37
CA PRO A 379 1.92 -13.48 -17.15
C PRO A 379 2.02 -11.94 -17.24
N ASN A 380 0.96 -11.29 -17.65
CA ASN A 380 0.93 -9.85 -17.99
C ASN A 380 0.84 -8.91 -16.79
N TYR A 381 0.49 -9.42 -15.61
CA TYR A 381 0.17 -8.62 -14.43
C TYR A 381 0.96 -9.09 -13.21
N ASP A 382 0.77 -8.41 -12.09
CA ASP A 382 1.35 -8.79 -10.80
C ASP A 382 1.06 -10.25 -10.46
N SER A 383 1.99 -10.91 -9.80
CA SER A 383 1.92 -12.33 -9.45
C SER A 383 0.95 -12.66 -8.31
N MET A 384 0.41 -11.66 -7.61
CA MET A 384 -0.47 -11.91 -6.47
C MET A 384 -1.80 -12.49 -6.90
N ILE A 385 -2.10 -13.69 -6.43
CA ILE A 385 -3.35 -14.41 -6.70
C ILE A 385 -4.36 -14.36 -5.57
N GLY A 386 -3.94 -13.88 -4.41
CA GLY A 386 -4.82 -13.74 -3.26
C GLY A 386 -4.07 -13.38 -1.98
N LYS A 387 -4.84 -13.29 -0.91
CA LYS A 387 -4.37 -13.01 0.45
C LYS A 387 -5.05 -13.95 1.41
N ILE A 388 -4.31 -14.46 2.38
CA ILE A 388 -4.86 -15.17 3.54
C ILE A 388 -4.72 -14.24 4.72
N ILE A 389 -5.83 -13.93 5.37
CA ILE A 389 -5.90 -13.03 6.50
C ILE A 389 -6.49 -13.81 7.69
N VAL A 390 -5.87 -13.69 8.84
CA VAL A 390 -6.37 -14.29 10.07
C VAL A 390 -6.56 -13.23 11.14
N HIS A 391 -7.47 -13.49 12.06
CA HIS A 391 -7.71 -12.66 13.24
C HIS A 391 -7.76 -13.53 14.48
N GLY A 392 -7.16 -13.10 15.57
CA GLY A 392 -7.23 -13.73 16.89
C GLY A 392 -7.35 -12.67 17.98
N ASP A 393 -7.71 -13.09 19.19
CA ASP A 393 -7.80 -12.19 20.35
C ASP A 393 -6.42 -11.70 20.77
N THR A 394 -5.39 -12.49 20.51
CA THR A 394 -3.97 -12.15 20.75
C THR A 394 -3.13 -12.42 19.49
N ARG A 395 -1.91 -11.87 19.46
CA ARG A 395 -0.96 -12.13 18.38
C ARG A 395 -0.57 -13.60 18.29
N GLU A 396 -0.38 -14.27 19.42
CA GLU A 396 -0.08 -15.71 19.49
C GLU A 396 -1.19 -16.54 18.84
N GLN A 397 -2.45 -16.21 19.12
CA GLN A 397 -3.59 -16.86 18.50
C GLN A 397 -3.66 -16.60 16.99
N ALA A 398 -3.41 -15.37 16.56
CA ALA A 398 -3.34 -15.03 15.13
C ALA A 398 -2.22 -15.81 14.42
N LEU A 399 -1.02 -15.89 15.00
CA LEU A 399 0.09 -16.70 14.48
C LEU A 399 -0.29 -18.19 14.38
N ALA A 400 -0.93 -18.74 15.41
CA ALA A 400 -1.41 -20.13 15.40
C ALA A 400 -2.44 -20.36 14.28
N ARG A 401 -3.39 -19.45 14.11
CA ARG A 401 -4.39 -19.51 13.04
C ARG A 401 -3.75 -19.40 11.65
N MET A 402 -2.75 -18.54 11.48
CA MET A 402 -2.04 -18.43 10.20
C MET A 402 -1.27 -19.71 9.88
N ARG A 403 -0.59 -20.31 10.83
CA ARG A 403 0.07 -21.62 10.64
C ARG A 403 -0.92 -22.69 10.18
N THR A 404 -2.08 -22.77 10.83
CA THR A 404 -3.14 -23.71 10.43
C THR A 404 -3.66 -23.40 9.03
N ALA A 405 -3.99 -22.13 8.74
CA ALA A 405 -4.50 -21.72 7.45
C ALA A 405 -3.52 -22.02 6.31
N LEU A 406 -2.23 -21.75 6.51
CA LEU A 406 -1.20 -22.03 5.51
C LEU A 406 -0.99 -23.55 5.33
N SER A 407 -1.19 -24.36 6.38
CA SER A 407 -1.07 -25.83 6.26
C SER A 407 -2.24 -26.44 5.47
N GLU A 408 -3.44 -25.86 5.59
CA GLU A 408 -4.63 -26.32 4.87
C GLU A 408 -4.64 -25.85 3.41
N THR A 409 -3.95 -24.76 3.08
CA THR A 409 -3.97 -24.19 1.74
C THR A 409 -3.24 -25.09 0.74
N VAL A 410 -3.94 -25.46 -0.34
CA VAL A 410 -3.36 -26.24 -1.43
C VAL A 410 -3.50 -25.47 -2.74
N VAL A 411 -2.37 -25.24 -3.40
CA VAL A 411 -2.30 -24.66 -4.76
C VAL A 411 -1.40 -25.54 -5.59
N GLU A 412 -1.95 -26.14 -6.64
CA GLU A 412 -1.22 -27.00 -7.56
C GLU A 412 -1.27 -26.45 -9.00
N GLY A 413 -0.29 -26.84 -9.80
CA GLY A 413 -0.16 -26.44 -11.20
C GLY A 413 0.76 -25.23 -11.41
N ILE A 414 1.00 -24.45 -10.38
CA ILE A 414 1.93 -23.32 -10.36
C ILE A 414 2.76 -23.33 -9.08
N GLN A 415 3.84 -22.57 -9.06
CA GLN A 415 4.59 -22.30 -7.84
C GLN A 415 3.98 -21.11 -7.09
N THR A 416 4.03 -21.14 -5.76
CA THR A 416 3.62 -20.04 -4.89
C THR A 416 4.62 -19.82 -3.78
N ASN A 417 4.53 -18.66 -3.13
CA ASN A 417 5.33 -18.30 -1.96
C ASN A 417 4.80 -18.89 -0.62
N ILE A 418 3.80 -19.76 -0.67
CA ILE A 418 3.26 -20.42 0.56
C ILE A 418 4.34 -21.11 1.37
N PRO A 419 5.30 -21.86 0.78
CA PRO A 419 6.39 -22.46 1.55
C PRO A 419 7.21 -21.44 2.34
N LEU A 420 7.51 -20.29 1.77
CA LEU A 420 8.20 -19.20 2.47
C LEU A 420 7.39 -18.69 3.66
N HIS A 421 6.08 -18.49 3.50
CA HIS A 421 5.21 -18.06 4.61
C HIS A 421 5.17 -19.08 5.73
N ARG A 422 5.11 -20.37 5.42
CA ARG A 422 5.15 -21.45 6.44
C ARG A 422 6.42 -21.39 7.28
N GLU A 423 7.56 -21.12 6.68
CA GLU A 423 8.83 -20.99 7.37
C GLU A 423 8.89 -19.72 8.24
N LEU A 424 8.40 -18.60 7.74
CA LEU A 424 8.36 -17.33 8.47
C LEU A 424 7.42 -17.39 9.68
N MET A 425 6.31 -18.13 9.61
CA MET A 425 5.37 -18.27 10.72
C MET A 425 5.92 -19.08 11.91
N VAL A 426 7.04 -19.76 11.75
CA VAL A 426 7.75 -20.47 12.83
C VAL A 426 9.12 -19.85 13.13
N ASP A 427 9.49 -18.79 12.46
CA ASP A 427 10.74 -18.07 12.71
C ASP A 427 10.70 -17.33 14.03
N ALA A 428 11.70 -17.57 14.88
CA ALA A 428 11.73 -17.04 16.25
C ALA A 428 11.67 -15.52 16.33
N LYS A 429 12.38 -14.83 15.43
CA LYS A 429 12.39 -13.37 15.39
C LYS A 429 11.07 -12.78 14.91
N PHE A 430 10.44 -13.41 13.92
CA PHE A 430 9.12 -12.99 13.49
C PHE A 430 8.07 -13.22 14.59
N ILE A 431 8.15 -14.35 15.30
CA ILE A 431 7.27 -14.64 16.45
C ILE A 431 7.46 -13.60 17.56
N GLU A 432 8.70 -13.22 17.87
CA GLU A 432 9.00 -12.16 18.84
C GLU A 432 8.36 -10.82 18.43
N GLY A 433 8.35 -10.52 17.13
CA GLY A 433 7.81 -9.30 16.56
C GLY A 433 8.82 -8.15 16.49
N GLY A 434 8.47 -7.09 15.75
CA GLY A 434 9.29 -5.89 15.66
C GLY A 434 10.52 -6.01 14.75
N THR A 435 10.51 -6.93 13.79
CA THR A 435 11.55 -7.04 12.75
C THR A 435 11.58 -5.77 11.87
N ASP A 436 12.77 -5.38 11.43
CA ASP A 436 12.97 -4.23 10.54
C ASP A 436 12.76 -4.57 9.05
N ILE A 437 12.81 -3.55 8.20
CA ILE A 437 12.58 -3.71 6.75
C ILE A 437 13.65 -4.54 6.03
N HIS A 438 14.81 -4.77 6.64
CA HIS A 438 15.93 -5.54 6.08
C HIS A 438 15.90 -7.00 6.52
N TYR A 439 15.03 -7.34 7.47
CA TYR A 439 15.03 -8.66 8.13
C TYR A 439 14.90 -9.81 7.12
N LEU A 440 13.92 -9.77 6.24
CA LEU A 440 13.67 -10.86 5.29
C LEU A 440 14.85 -11.09 4.34
N GLU A 441 15.44 -10.03 3.80
CA GLU A 441 16.58 -10.15 2.90
C GLU A 441 17.80 -10.76 3.61
N ASN A 442 18.08 -10.33 4.84
CA ASN A 442 19.15 -10.86 5.67
C ASN A 442 18.90 -12.32 6.04
N TRP A 443 17.67 -12.66 6.42
CA TRP A 443 17.24 -14.02 6.74
C TRP A 443 17.40 -14.96 5.54
N MET A 444 17.03 -14.53 4.35
CA MET A 444 17.21 -15.29 3.11
C MET A 444 18.67 -15.45 2.72
N ALA A 445 19.49 -14.39 2.90
CA ALA A 445 20.93 -14.43 2.59
C ALA A 445 21.67 -15.41 3.50
N ALA A 446 21.29 -15.50 4.77
CA ALA A 446 21.88 -16.43 5.73
C ALA A 446 21.62 -17.91 5.38
N ARG A 447 20.53 -18.21 4.69
CA ARG A 447 20.14 -19.60 4.29
C ARG A 447 20.77 -20.07 2.99
N LYS A 448 21.35 -19.18 2.23
CA LYS A 448 22.09 -19.53 1.00
C LYS A 448 23.55 -19.95 1.26
N ARG A 449 23.99 -19.83 2.50
CA ARG A 449 25.32 -20.28 2.96
C ARG A 449 25.21 -21.66 3.62
#